data_cd768fe51f52a0d7c74bdd2820845577
#
_entry.id   cd768fe51f52a0d7c74bdd2820845577
#
_cell.length_a   1.000
_cell.length_b   1.000
_cell.length_c   1.000
_cell.angle_alpha   90.00
_cell.angle_beta   90.00
_cell.angle_gamma   90.00
#
_symmetry.space_group_name_H-M   'P 1'
#
loop_
_entity.id
_entity.type
_entity.pdbx_description
1 polymer ?
#
loop_
_entity_poly.entity_id
_entity_poly.type
_entity_poly.pdbx_seq_one_letter_code
_entity_poly.pdbx_strand_id
1 'polypeptide(L)'
;MEYFGEFLGKYLFYIWLGLAILLFTFLITRGKKVLKQFVDIDFNKIVYSEKNASGHVVRQTQTRRAGTTKMLHIIITDQELIFKTNLFFAHIAHENDMLHRIPLGNIMQTEFKKGRFSSKLYVKFRTIHGDEKVVILQSKNNLRMQSILEQYI
;
A
#
# COMPACT_ATOMS: atom_id res chain seq x y z
N MET A 1 -32.34 -25.79 30.12
CA MET A 1 -31.45 -25.64 28.97
C MET A 1 -31.30 -24.20 28.47
N GLU A 2 -32.30 -23.33 28.66
CA GLU A 2 -32.22 -21.90 28.26
C GLU A 2 -31.11 -21.12 28.98
N TYR A 3 -30.96 -21.27 30.29
CA TYR A 3 -29.89 -20.56 31.05
C TYR A 3 -28.47 -20.88 30.59
N PHE A 4 -28.23 -22.06 30.10
CA PHE A 4 -26.91 -22.44 29.58
C PHE A 4 -26.59 -21.78 28.24
N GLY A 5 -27.60 -21.56 27.39
CA GLY A 5 -27.46 -20.83 26.13
C GLY A 5 -27.18 -19.35 26.32
N GLU A 6 -27.88 -18.67 27.25
CA GLU A 6 -27.64 -17.26 27.57
C GLU A 6 -26.27 -17.06 28.22
N PHE A 7 -25.87 -17.95 29.13
CA PHE A 7 -24.56 -17.92 29.76
C PHE A 7 -23.43 -18.04 28.73
N LEU A 8 -23.50 -19.06 27.84
CA LEU A 8 -22.55 -19.26 26.78
C LEU A 8 -22.50 -18.07 25.81
N GLY A 9 -23.66 -17.51 25.41
CA GLY A 9 -23.71 -16.35 24.52
C GLY A 9 -23.02 -15.12 25.11
N LYS A 10 -23.23 -14.88 26.41
CA LYS A 10 -22.62 -13.75 27.11
C LYS A 10 -21.09 -13.88 27.21
N TYR A 11 -20.58 -15.07 27.53
CA TYR A 11 -19.12 -15.30 27.58
C TYR A 11 -18.48 -15.30 26.21
N LEU A 12 -19.10 -15.86 25.19
CA LEU A 12 -18.62 -15.80 23.82
C LEU A 12 -18.47 -14.34 23.35
N PHE A 13 -19.43 -13.48 23.65
CA PHE A 13 -19.34 -12.05 23.35
C PHE A 13 -18.09 -11.40 23.96
N TYR A 14 -17.82 -11.62 25.25
CA TYR A 14 -16.62 -11.07 25.89
C TYR A 14 -15.31 -11.64 25.36
N ILE A 15 -15.28 -12.92 25.00
CA ILE A 15 -14.13 -13.55 24.37
C ILE A 15 -13.87 -12.90 23.00
N TRP A 16 -14.90 -12.74 22.16
CA TRP A 16 -14.78 -12.07 20.87
C TRP A 16 -14.34 -10.62 21.00
N LEU A 17 -14.89 -9.90 21.96
CA LEU A 17 -14.50 -8.52 22.25
C LEU A 17 -13.01 -8.43 22.65
N GLY A 18 -12.57 -9.32 23.54
CA GLY A 18 -11.16 -9.41 23.95
C GLY A 18 -10.24 -9.72 22.78
N LEU A 19 -10.59 -10.69 21.93
CA LEU A 19 -9.83 -11.02 20.71
C LEU A 19 -9.79 -9.85 19.73
N ALA A 20 -10.90 -9.13 19.54
CA ALA A 20 -10.94 -7.94 18.68
C ALA A 20 -10.00 -6.85 19.19
N ILE A 21 -10.02 -6.54 20.48
CA ILE A 21 -9.12 -5.54 21.10
C ILE A 21 -7.66 -5.96 20.92
N LEU A 22 -7.32 -7.22 21.15
CA LEU A 22 -5.96 -7.74 20.95
C LEU A 22 -5.52 -7.60 19.49
N LEU A 23 -6.37 -7.97 18.54
CA LEU A 23 -6.09 -7.83 17.12
C LEU A 23 -5.88 -6.36 16.72
N PHE A 24 -6.76 -5.46 17.15
CA PHE A 24 -6.61 -4.03 16.89
C PHE A 24 -5.31 -3.47 17.48
N THR A 25 -4.99 -3.81 18.71
CA THR A 25 -3.75 -3.38 19.36
C THR A 25 -2.52 -3.89 18.60
N PHE A 26 -2.55 -5.15 18.18
CA PHE A 26 -1.49 -5.74 17.37
C PHE A 26 -1.31 -5.01 16.04
N LEU A 27 -2.40 -4.77 15.29
CA LEU A 27 -2.34 -4.09 13.99
C LEU A 27 -1.82 -2.65 14.13
N ILE A 28 -2.29 -1.91 15.14
CA ILE A 28 -1.83 -0.54 15.42
C ILE A 28 -0.33 -0.53 15.76
N THR A 29 0.10 -1.42 16.63
CA THR A 29 1.50 -1.47 17.10
C THR A 29 2.45 -1.79 15.94
N ARG A 30 2.12 -2.82 15.16
CA ARG A 30 2.88 -3.21 13.97
C ARG A 30 2.82 -2.15 12.89
N GLY A 31 1.64 -1.56 12.65
CA GLY A 31 1.47 -0.49 11.68
C GLY A 31 2.29 0.76 12.01
N LYS A 32 2.34 1.19 13.28
CA LYS A 32 3.20 2.30 13.73
C LYS A 32 4.68 2.05 13.43
N LYS A 33 5.17 0.82 13.68
CA LYS A 33 6.56 0.46 13.38
C LYS A 33 6.88 0.59 11.90
N VAL A 34 6.01 0.08 11.04
CA VAL A 34 6.17 0.14 9.59
C VAL A 34 6.12 1.58 9.07
N LEU A 35 5.18 2.39 9.58
CA LEU A 35 5.00 3.76 9.10
C LEU A 35 6.10 4.73 9.56
N LYS A 36 6.95 4.37 10.50
CA LYS A 36 8.09 5.21 10.91
C LYS A 36 8.99 5.63 9.75
N GLN A 37 9.16 4.78 8.75
CA GLN A 37 9.94 5.08 7.55
C GLN A 37 9.33 6.17 6.66
N PHE A 38 8.08 6.61 6.92
CA PHE A 38 7.36 7.62 6.14
C PHE A 38 7.11 8.91 6.93
N VAL A 39 7.79 9.10 8.07
CA VAL A 39 7.60 10.30 8.92
C VAL A 39 8.22 11.54 8.29
N ASP A 40 9.36 11.39 7.59
CA ASP A 40 10.19 12.49 7.08
C ASP A 40 9.75 12.98 5.69
N ILE A 41 8.46 12.82 5.33
CA ILE A 41 7.97 13.32 4.05
C ILE A 41 7.77 14.84 4.17
N ASP A 42 8.55 15.60 3.39
CA ASP A 42 8.38 17.04 3.29
C ASP A 42 7.15 17.37 2.44
N PHE A 43 6.08 17.79 3.10
CA PHE A 43 4.82 18.14 2.46
C PHE A 43 4.91 19.31 1.48
N ASN A 44 5.92 20.21 1.65
CA ASN A 44 6.13 21.34 0.74
C ASN A 44 6.70 20.92 -0.62
N LYS A 45 7.27 19.72 -0.70
CA LYS A 45 7.87 19.15 -1.92
C LYS A 45 6.94 18.20 -2.68
N ILE A 46 5.70 18.09 -2.28
CA ILE A 46 4.74 17.20 -2.94
C ILE A 46 4.31 17.80 -4.28
N VAL A 47 4.68 17.13 -5.36
CA VAL A 47 4.26 17.45 -6.74
C VAL A 47 2.91 16.81 -7.07
N TYR A 48 2.68 15.61 -6.53
CA TYR A 48 1.44 14.85 -6.75
C TYR A 48 1.08 14.02 -5.54
N SER A 49 -0.22 13.93 -5.25
CA SER A 49 -0.74 13.09 -4.16
C SER A 49 -2.11 12.53 -4.52
N GLU A 50 -2.27 11.22 -4.38
CA GLU A 50 -3.55 10.53 -4.58
C GLU A 50 -3.79 9.49 -3.49
N LYS A 51 -4.93 9.60 -2.81
CA LYS A 51 -5.41 8.63 -1.84
C LYS A 51 -6.35 7.62 -2.49
N ASN A 52 -6.51 6.48 -1.84
CA ASN A 52 -7.43 5.41 -2.26
C ASN A 52 -7.11 4.80 -3.64
N ALA A 53 -5.84 4.81 -4.02
CA ALA A 53 -5.39 4.05 -5.17
C ALA A 53 -5.33 2.54 -4.85
N SER A 54 -5.38 1.73 -5.88
CA SER A 54 -5.14 0.29 -5.80
C SER A 54 -3.81 -0.03 -6.45
N GLY A 55 -3.13 -1.05 -5.95
CA GLY A 55 -1.87 -1.48 -6.55
C GLY A 55 -1.52 -2.91 -6.19
N HIS A 56 -0.64 -3.50 -6.97
CA HIS A 56 -0.05 -4.79 -6.67
C HIS A 56 1.36 -4.91 -7.24
N VAL A 57 2.22 -5.64 -6.54
CA VAL A 57 3.59 -5.95 -6.97
C VAL A 57 3.57 -7.22 -7.79
N VAL A 58 4.25 -7.21 -8.93
CA VAL A 58 4.50 -8.41 -9.72
C VAL A 58 5.72 -9.11 -9.13
N ARG A 59 5.51 -10.24 -8.48
CA ARG A 59 6.57 -11.12 -7.98
C ARG A 59 6.92 -12.15 -9.06
N GLN A 60 8.18 -12.27 -9.41
CA GLN A 60 8.65 -13.22 -10.44
C GLN A 60 8.40 -14.70 -10.07
N THR A 61 8.28 -15.03 -8.81
CA THR A 61 8.25 -16.41 -8.30
C THR A 61 6.91 -16.87 -7.72
N GLN A 62 5.90 -16.00 -7.65
CA GLN A 62 4.62 -16.36 -7.04
C GLN A 62 3.43 -16.07 -7.95
N THR A 63 2.61 -17.10 -8.16
CA THR A 63 1.30 -17.01 -8.85
C THR A 63 0.27 -16.13 -8.09
N ARG A 64 0.52 -15.81 -6.84
CA ARG A 64 -0.33 -14.92 -6.03
C ARG A 64 0.09 -13.46 -6.21
N ARG A 65 -0.76 -12.69 -6.82
CA ARG A 65 -0.65 -11.23 -6.90
C ARG A 65 -1.00 -10.65 -5.52
N ALA A 66 0.01 -10.27 -4.76
CA ALA A 66 -0.19 -9.52 -3.53
C ALA A 66 -0.52 -8.07 -3.90
N GLY A 67 -1.61 -7.53 -3.39
CA GLY A 67 -2.03 -6.18 -3.73
C GLY A 67 -2.92 -5.54 -2.68
N THR A 68 -3.16 -4.26 -2.84
CA THR A 68 -4.07 -3.47 -2.03
C THR A 68 -5.17 -2.87 -2.91
N THR A 69 -6.41 -2.89 -2.43
CA THR A 69 -7.55 -2.30 -3.14
C THR A 69 -8.01 -1.07 -2.40
N LYS A 70 -7.93 0.11 -3.05
CA LYS A 70 -8.36 1.43 -2.51
C LYS A 70 -7.74 1.80 -1.16
N MET A 71 -6.54 1.28 -0.84
CA MET A 71 -5.87 1.52 0.44
C MET A 71 -4.54 2.25 0.28
N LEU A 72 -4.06 2.36 -0.96
CA LEU A 72 -2.76 2.94 -1.25
C LEU A 72 -2.87 4.46 -1.35
N HIS A 73 -1.94 5.14 -0.70
CA HIS A 73 -1.69 6.56 -0.87
C HIS A 73 -0.39 6.72 -1.65
N ILE A 74 -0.50 7.25 -2.86
CA ILE A 74 0.62 7.51 -3.76
C ILE A 74 1.01 8.99 -3.59
N ILE A 75 2.29 9.23 -3.35
CA ILE A 75 2.86 10.57 -3.23
C ILE A 75 4.07 10.64 -4.14
N ILE A 76 4.18 11.68 -4.94
CA ILE A 76 5.37 12.00 -5.72
C ILE A 76 5.88 13.33 -5.18
N THR A 77 7.13 13.34 -4.74
CA THR A 77 7.87 14.54 -4.39
C THR A 77 8.82 14.91 -5.53
N ASP A 78 9.62 15.93 -5.35
CA ASP A 78 10.71 16.29 -6.26
C ASP A 78 11.85 15.26 -6.31
N GLN A 79 11.89 14.30 -5.37
CA GLN A 79 12.99 13.33 -5.22
C GLN A 79 12.53 11.87 -5.20
N GLU A 80 11.32 11.58 -4.75
CA GLU A 80 10.86 10.22 -4.49
C GLU A 80 9.41 9.97 -4.93
N LEU A 81 9.17 8.74 -5.37
CA LEU A 81 7.84 8.14 -5.49
C LEU A 81 7.59 7.29 -4.24
N ILE A 82 6.52 7.59 -3.53
CA ILE A 82 6.22 6.99 -2.22
C ILE A 82 4.88 6.27 -2.30
N PHE A 83 4.88 5.00 -1.88
CA PHE A 83 3.67 4.20 -1.67
C PHE A 83 3.50 3.96 -0.18
N LYS A 84 2.47 4.54 0.41
CA LYS A 84 2.10 4.32 1.81
C LYS A 84 0.61 4.00 1.95
N THR A 85 0.22 3.56 3.13
CA THR A 85 -1.18 3.29 3.48
C THR A 85 -1.50 3.86 4.86
N ASN A 86 -2.74 3.69 5.30
CA ASN A 86 -3.12 4.08 6.66
C ASN A 86 -2.57 3.11 7.71
N LEU A 87 -2.66 3.50 8.98
CA LEU A 87 -2.08 2.79 10.11
C LEU A 87 -2.56 1.33 10.22
N PHE A 88 -3.85 1.08 10.01
CA PHE A 88 -4.45 -0.25 10.19
C PHE A 88 -3.97 -1.27 9.15
N PHE A 89 -3.76 -0.82 7.92
CA PHE A 89 -3.36 -1.67 6.81
C PHE A 89 -1.84 -1.70 6.57
N ALA A 90 -1.08 -0.87 7.31
CA ALA A 90 0.35 -0.72 7.08
C ALA A 90 1.12 -2.05 7.23
N HIS A 91 0.79 -2.85 8.23
CA HIS A 91 1.43 -4.16 8.41
C HIS A 91 1.12 -5.10 7.25
N ILE A 92 -0.14 -5.22 6.85
CA ILE A 92 -0.58 -6.10 5.75
C ILE A 92 0.03 -5.63 4.42
N ALA A 93 0.05 -4.32 4.17
CA ALA A 93 0.66 -3.77 2.97
C ALA A 93 2.18 -3.97 2.93
N HIS A 94 2.85 -3.95 4.08
CA HIS A 94 4.27 -4.26 4.20
C HIS A 94 4.56 -5.72 3.87
N GLU A 95 3.82 -6.67 4.44
CA GLU A 95 3.95 -8.09 4.14
C GLU A 95 3.68 -8.41 2.65
N ASN A 96 2.84 -7.60 2.01
CA ASN A 96 2.56 -7.70 0.59
C ASN A 96 3.52 -6.90 -0.29
N ASP A 97 4.60 -6.35 0.28
CA ASP A 97 5.63 -5.60 -0.42
C ASP A 97 5.07 -4.38 -1.20
N MET A 98 4.05 -3.72 -0.62
CA MET A 98 3.37 -2.58 -1.27
C MET A 98 3.84 -1.22 -0.79
N LEU A 99 4.67 -1.17 0.26
CA LEU A 99 5.15 0.06 0.86
C LEU A 99 6.58 0.33 0.41
N HIS A 100 6.76 1.37 -0.39
CA HIS A 100 8.05 1.73 -0.96
C HIS A 100 8.30 3.24 -0.87
N ARG A 101 9.57 3.58 -0.69
CA ARG A 101 10.16 4.89 -1.02
C ARG A 101 11.15 4.66 -2.15
N ILE A 102 10.86 5.19 -3.30
CA ILE A 102 11.61 4.94 -4.53
C ILE A 102 12.19 6.27 -4.98
N PRO A 103 13.51 6.47 -4.90
CA PRO A 103 14.15 7.63 -5.53
C PRO A 103 13.75 7.71 -7.00
N LEU A 104 13.40 8.89 -7.49
CA LEU A 104 12.94 9.06 -8.88
C LEU A 104 13.97 8.57 -9.89
N GLY A 105 15.27 8.75 -9.62
CA GLY A 105 16.36 8.23 -10.47
C GLY A 105 16.47 6.69 -10.50
N ASN A 106 15.75 5.98 -9.63
CA ASN A 106 15.68 4.51 -9.64
C ASN A 106 14.49 3.97 -10.46
N ILE A 107 13.64 4.85 -10.97
CA ILE A 107 12.55 4.46 -11.87
C ILE A 107 13.17 4.20 -13.25
N MET A 108 12.94 3.00 -13.75
CA MET A 108 13.54 2.54 -15.01
C MET A 108 12.59 2.72 -16.20
N GLN A 109 11.30 2.54 -15.96
CA GLN A 109 10.29 2.57 -17.00
C GLN A 109 8.89 2.77 -16.42
N THR A 110 8.07 3.52 -17.14
CA THR A 110 6.63 3.60 -16.90
C THR A 110 5.87 3.20 -18.16
N GLU A 111 4.79 2.46 -18.01
CA GLU A 111 3.93 2.04 -19.11
C GLU A 111 2.45 2.17 -18.71
N PHE A 112 1.70 2.97 -19.47
CA PHE A 112 0.27 3.11 -19.27
C PHE A 112 -0.48 2.14 -20.20
N LYS A 113 -1.40 1.36 -19.61
CA LYS A 113 -2.29 0.48 -20.38
C LYS A 113 -3.75 0.86 -20.11
N LYS A 114 -4.43 1.29 -21.16
CA LYS A 114 -5.88 1.54 -21.10
C LYS A 114 -6.60 0.21 -21.23
N GLY A 115 -7.29 -0.23 -20.19
CA GLY A 115 -8.16 -1.41 -20.22
C GLY A 115 -9.61 -1.02 -20.46
N ARG A 116 -10.47 -2.03 -20.71
CA ARG A 116 -11.90 -1.83 -20.96
C ARG A 116 -12.64 -1.23 -19.75
N PHE A 117 -12.25 -1.62 -18.53
CA PHE A 117 -12.93 -1.22 -17.29
C PHE A 117 -12.03 -0.40 -16.35
N SER A 118 -10.73 -0.42 -16.53
CA SER A 118 -9.79 0.35 -15.71
C SER A 118 -8.48 0.57 -16.45
N SER A 119 -7.86 1.71 -16.21
CA SER A 119 -6.51 1.98 -16.66
C SER A 119 -5.50 1.46 -15.64
N LYS A 120 -4.32 1.06 -16.12
CA LYS A 120 -3.23 0.56 -15.28
C LYS A 120 -1.95 1.31 -15.64
N LEU A 121 -1.19 1.70 -14.62
CA LEU A 121 0.16 2.23 -14.79
C LEU A 121 1.14 1.21 -14.22
N TYR A 122 2.04 0.74 -15.05
CA TYR A 122 3.15 -0.12 -14.69
C TYR A 122 4.35 0.76 -14.40
N VAL A 123 4.92 0.61 -13.22
CA VAL A 123 6.14 1.32 -12.81
C VAL A 123 7.20 0.28 -12.51
N LYS A 124 8.23 0.23 -13.35
CA LYS A 124 9.42 -0.61 -13.15
C LYS A 124 10.49 0.24 -12.46
N PHE A 125 11.04 -0.27 -11.37
CA PHE A 125 12.04 0.43 -10.59
C PHE A 125 13.06 -0.53 -9.99
N ARG A 126 14.22 0.01 -9.60
CA ARG A 126 15.26 -0.71 -8.88
C ARG A 126 15.20 -0.36 -7.40
N THR A 127 15.20 -1.37 -6.55
CA THR A 127 15.26 -1.19 -5.10
C THR A 127 16.66 -0.75 -4.68
N ILE A 128 16.80 -0.27 -3.43
CA ILE A 128 18.10 0.06 -2.83
C ILE A 128 19.06 -1.14 -2.76
N HIS A 129 18.52 -2.36 -2.80
CA HIS A 129 19.29 -3.61 -2.81
C HIS A 129 19.67 -4.08 -4.22
N GLY A 130 19.27 -3.34 -5.26
CA GLY A 130 19.55 -3.66 -6.65
C GLY A 130 18.51 -4.53 -7.36
N ASP A 131 17.50 -5.02 -6.63
CA ASP A 131 16.44 -5.86 -7.22
C ASP A 131 15.51 -5.03 -8.10
N GLU A 132 15.13 -5.59 -9.23
CA GLU A 132 14.11 -4.99 -10.10
C GLU A 132 12.70 -5.41 -9.66
N LYS A 133 11.82 -4.44 -9.54
CA LYS A 133 10.42 -4.67 -9.20
C LYS A 133 9.50 -3.93 -10.16
N VAL A 134 8.31 -4.49 -10.35
CA VAL A 134 7.23 -3.86 -11.10
C VAL A 134 6.02 -3.73 -10.20
N VAL A 135 5.54 -2.51 -10.05
CA VAL A 135 4.27 -2.21 -9.39
C VAL A 135 3.25 -1.84 -10.45
N ILE A 136 2.07 -2.44 -10.37
CA ILE A 136 0.94 -2.08 -11.22
C ILE A 136 -0.03 -1.27 -10.38
N LEU A 137 -0.27 -0.04 -10.79
CA LEU A 137 -1.14 0.92 -10.11
C LEU A 137 -2.46 1.07 -10.86
N GLN A 138 -3.54 1.16 -10.10
CA GLN A 138 -4.87 1.53 -10.60
C GLN A 138 -5.31 2.76 -9.83
N SER A 139 -5.22 3.90 -10.46
CA SER A 139 -5.54 5.21 -9.94
C SER A 139 -6.51 5.92 -10.87
N LYS A 140 -7.13 6.97 -10.39
CA LYS A 140 -8.02 7.80 -11.23
C LYS A 140 -7.25 8.62 -12.24
N ASN A 141 -6.00 8.98 -11.92
CA ASN A 141 -5.18 9.92 -12.69
C ASN A 141 -3.86 9.29 -13.19
N ASN A 142 -3.91 8.03 -13.65
CA ASN A 142 -2.73 7.30 -14.11
C ASN A 142 -1.93 8.04 -15.19
N LEU A 143 -2.60 8.72 -16.14
CA LEU A 143 -1.92 9.48 -17.20
C LEU A 143 -1.15 10.68 -16.64
N ARG A 144 -1.75 11.44 -15.70
CA ARG A 144 -1.06 12.55 -15.05
C ARG A 144 0.15 12.06 -14.24
N MET A 145 -0.01 10.95 -13.54
CA MET A 145 1.08 10.35 -12.78
C MET A 145 2.21 9.90 -13.71
N GLN A 146 1.88 9.26 -14.84
CA GLN A 146 2.86 8.89 -15.85
C GLN A 146 3.63 10.11 -16.37
N SER A 147 2.92 11.16 -16.78
CA SER A 147 3.57 12.36 -17.34
C SER A 147 4.52 13.05 -16.36
N ILE A 148 4.23 12.95 -15.05
CA ILE A 148 5.14 13.46 -14.01
C ILE A 148 6.38 12.56 -13.91
N LEU A 149 6.19 11.25 -13.86
CA LEU A 149 7.31 10.30 -13.69
C LEU A 149 8.24 10.28 -14.92
N GLU A 150 7.71 10.45 -16.13
CA GLU A 150 8.50 10.50 -17.38
C GLU A 150 9.46 11.69 -17.45
N GLN A 151 9.28 12.70 -16.63
CA GLN A 151 10.21 13.83 -16.52
C GLN A 151 11.52 13.47 -15.82
N TYR A 152 11.57 12.31 -15.15
CA TYR A 152 12.68 11.85 -14.33
C TYR A 152 13.35 10.57 -14.87
N ILE A 153 12.85 10.03 -15.97
CA ILE A 153 13.41 8.84 -16.67
C ILE A 153 14.19 9.29 -17.89
#